data_4bf8ab5cffefb5cf155966f031acd6d4
#
_entry.id   4bf8ab5cffefb5cf155966f031acd6d4
#
_cell.length_a   1.000
_cell.length_b   1.000
_cell.length_c   1.000
_cell.angle_alpha   90.00
_cell.angle_beta   90.00
_cell.angle_gamma   90.00
#
_symmetry.space_group_name_H-M   'P 1'
#
loop_
_entity.id
_entity.type
_entity.pdbx_description
1 polymer ?
#
loop_
_entity_poly.entity_id
_entity_poly.type
_entity_poly.pdbx_seq_one_letter_code
_entity_poly.pdbx_strand_id
1 'polypeptide(L)'
;MGVSRPGKSLLVTALAAACVLLSGCATQAPPSDDGARLMQLAAEVDRRGDPSSAVALYERAAVLSKEAPEVMLQLGEARLASGDPQGAARAFRGVLVSQSKEPRALLGLGTALLQSGEVSRASDTLAQAAPMVGTATAYNRLGTAAMLAGRQAQGIAALRQAHDLAPQNLDITTNLALAHALGSQPNEAVERMAQVVRSPLARPSHLRQQLLVLTLAGQEQRIAAELPDLSESERMALIGKARAIKVLQDPADRARALGILARQAR
;
A
#
# COMPACT_ATOMS: atom_id res chain seq x y z
N MET A 1 -63.69 -42.27 -70.38
CA MET A 1 -62.24 -42.03 -70.63
C MET A 1 -61.97 -40.60 -70.17
N GLY A 2 -61.54 -40.42 -68.99
CA GLY A 2 -61.25 -39.10 -68.38
C GLY A 2 -59.85 -39.07 -67.89
N VAL A 3 -58.98 -38.25 -68.51
CA VAL A 3 -57.63 -38.00 -68.10
C VAL A 3 -57.65 -36.80 -67.09
N SER A 4 -57.37 -37.06 -65.85
CA SER A 4 -57.19 -36.04 -64.80
C SER A 4 -55.74 -35.58 -64.82
N ARG A 5 -55.57 -34.24 -64.88
CA ARG A 5 -54.28 -33.56 -64.77
C ARG A 5 -53.93 -33.38 -63.27
N PRO A 6 -52.76 -33.68 -62.84
CA PRO A 6 -52.33 -33.43 -61.45
C PRO A 6 -51.92 -31.96 -61.27
N GLY A 7 -52.25 -31.49 -60.09
CA GLY A 7 -52.36 -30.13 -59.69
C GLY A 7 -51.05 -29.34 -59.47
N LYS A 8 -51.26 -28.06 -59.55
CA LYS A 8 -50.30 -26.95 -59.29
C LYS A 8 -50.06 -26.67 -57.79
N SER A 9 -50.41 -27.62 -56.91
CA SER A 9 -50.40 -27.37 -55.46
C SER A 9 -49.08 -27.79 -54.69
N LEU A 10 -48.20 -28.48 -55.40
CA LEU A 10 -46.95 -29.00 -54.77
C LEU A 10 -45.76 -28.05 -54.82
N LEU A 11 -45.83 -26.98 -55.61
CA LEU A 11 -44.70 -26.00 -55.76
C LEU A 11 -44.79 -24.81 -54.78
N VAL A 12 -45.92 -24.55 -54.16
CA VAL A 12 -46.10 -23.41 -53.22
C VAL A 12 -45.67 -23.81 -51.78
N THR A 13 -45.76 -25.10 -51.41
CA THR A 13 -45.36 -25.59 -50.09
C THR A 13 -43.84 -25.79 -49.94
N ALA A 14 -43.11 -25.94 -51.03
CA ALA A 14 -41.64 -26.08 -50.95
C ALA A 14 -40.89 -24.73 -50.76
N LEU A 15 -41.49 -23.59 -51.12
CA LEU A 15 -40.90 -22.27 -50.97
C LEU A 15 -41.11 -21.67 -49.57
N ALA A 16 -42.14 -22.09 -48.84
CA ALA A 16 -42.41 -21.64 -47.48
C ALA A 16 -41.51 -22.33 -46.43
N ALA A 17 -41.00 -23.53 -46.68
CA ALA A 17 -40.12 -24.27 -45.78
C ALA A 17 -38.67 -23.78 -45.83
N ALA A 18 -38.23 -23.11 -46.91
CA ALA A 18 -36.86 -22.62 -47.07
C ALA A 18 -36.60 -21.28 -46.33
N CYS A 19 -37.62 -20.51 -45.99
CA CYS A 19 -37.47 -19.22 -45.28
C CYS A 19 -37.38 -19.37 -43.76
N VAL A 20 -37.70 -20.51 -43.15
CA VAL A 20 -37.67 -20.72 -41.69
C VAL A 20 -36.30 -21.16 -41.18
N LEU A 21 -35.37 -21.59 -42.04
CA LEU A 21 -34.04 -22.07 -41.65
C LEU A 21 -32.94 -20.97 -41.64
N LEU A 22 -33.28 -19.70 -41.97
CA LEU A 22 -32.35 -18.56 -41.93
C LEU A 22 -32.53 -17.65 -40.72
N SER A 23 -33.44 -18.00 -39.82
CA SER A 23 -33.67 -17.23 -38.58
C SER A 23 -33.05 -17.91 -37.39
N GLY A 24 -31.73 -17.91 -37.28
CA GLY A 24 -31.24 -18.57 -36.10
C GLY A 24 -29.75 -18.73 -35.96
N CYS A 25 -28.99 -17.72 -36.30
CA CYS A 25 -27.68 -17.54 -35.70
C CYS A 25 -27.50 -16.08 -35.33
N ALA A 26 -28.40 -15.56 -34.49
CA ALA A 26 -27.99 -14.56 -33.52
C ALA A 26 -27.11 -15.36 -32.55
N THR A 27 -25.84 -15.52 -32.86
CA THR A 27 -24.82 -15.79 -31.86
C THR A 27 -24.91 -14.65 -30.86
N GLN A 28 -25.67 -14.88 -29.78
CA GLN A 28 -25.46 -14.11 -28.56
C GLN A 28 -24.00 -14.35 -28.23
N ALA A 29 -23.17 -13.35 -28.55
CA ALA A 29 -21.84 -13.28 -28.03
C ALA A 29 -21.99 -13.53 -26.51
N PRO A 30 -21.19 -14.42 -25.91
CA PRO A 30 -21.22 -14.60 -24.47
C PRO A 30 -21.12 -13.20 -23.85
N PRO A 31 -21.83 -12.90 -22.74
CA PRO A 31 -21.77 -11.58 -22.11
C PRO A 31 -20.29 -11.22 -22.05
N SER A 32 -19.92 -10.16 -22.75
CA SER A 32 -18.54 -9.72 -22.84
C SER A 32 -18.12 -9.42 -21.41
N ASP A 33 -17.18 -10.22 -20.87
CA ASP A 33 -16.60 -9.99 -19.55
C ASP A 33 -15.59 -8.82 -19.67
N ASP A 34 -16.10 -7.69 -20.16
CA ASP A 34 -15.33 -6.47 -20.38
C ASP A 34 -14.75 -5.96 -19.06
N GLY A 35 -15.44 -6.22 -17.95
CA GLY A 35 -14.94 -5.93 -16.61
C GLY A 35 -13.68 -6.72 -16.28
N ALA A 36 -13.68 -8.04 -16.48
CA ALA A 36 -12.51 -8.87 -16.22
C ALA A 36 -11.35 -8.57 -17.19
N ARG A 37 -11.64 -8.28 -18.46
CA ARG A 37 -10.60 -7.84 -19.41
C ARG A 37 -9.96 -6.55 -19.01
N LEU A 38 -10.75 -5.56 -18.56
CA LEU A 38 -10.23 -4.29 -18.05
C LEU A 38 -9.40 -4.49 -16.79
N MET A 39 -9.81 -5.37 -15.88
CA MET A 39 -9.04 -5.75 -14.70
C MET A 39 -7.65 -6.32 -15.07
N GLN A 40 -7.61 -7.25 -16.03
CA GLN A 40 -6.36 -7.84 -16.50
C GLN A 40 -5.45 -6.78 -17.15
N LEU A 41 -6.01 -5.92 -17.99
CA LEU A 41 -5.26 -4.84 -18.63
C LEU A 41 -4.73 -3.85 -17.59
N ALA A 42 -5.56 -3.45 -16.61
CA ALA A 42 -5.16 -2.56 -15.53
C ALA A 42 -3.99 -3.15 -14.73
N ALA A 43 -4.08 -4.44 -14.36
CA ALA A 43 -3.02 -5.13 -13.64
C ALA A 43 -1.70 -5.21 -14.45
N GLU A 44 -1.80 -5.34 -15.77
CA GLU A 44 -0.61 -5.33 -16.63
C GLU A 44 0.03 -3.94 -16.71
N VAL A 45 -0.78 -2.89 -16.83
CA VAL A 45 -0.34 -1.48 -16.86
C VAL A 45 0.31 -1.11 -15.51
N ASP A 46 -0.30 -1.51 -14.40
CA ASP A 46 0.25 -1.28 -13.05
C ASP A 46 1.62 -1.98 -12.86
N ARG A 47 1.74 -3.25 -13.27
CA ARG A 47 3.01 -3.99 -13.23
C ARG A 47 4.11 -3.36 -14.08
N ARG A 48 3.77 -2.61 -15.13
CA ARG A 48 4.72 -1.84 -15.95
C ARG A 48 5.13 -0.51 -15.30
N GLY A 49 4.58 -0.18 -14.13
CA GLY A 49 4.93 1.01 -13.37
C GLY A 49 4.15 2.27 -13.77
N ASP A 50 2.97 2.10 -14.37
CA ASP A 50 2.05 3.21 -14.66
C ASP A 50 0.75 3.08 -13.85
N PRO A 51 0.79 3.35 -12.54
CA PRO A 51 -0.39 3.26 -11.68
C PRO A 51 -1.46 4.29 -12.06
N SER A 52 -1.10 5.42 -12.66
CA SER A 52 -2.07 6.44 -13.05
C SER A 52 -2.98 5.96 -14.18
N SER A 53 -2.41 5.34 -15.21
CA SER A 53 -3.18 4.72 -16.29
C SER A 53 -3.97 3.50 -15.79
N ALA A 54 -3.41 2.71 -14.86
CA ALA A 54 -4.11 1.59 -14.25
C ALA A 54 -5.37 2.03 -13.48
N VAL A 55 -5.32 3.16 -12.76
CA VAL A 55 -6.49 3.73 -12.05
C VAL A 55 -7.67 3.93 -13.00
N ALA A 56 -7.45 4.56 -14.16
CA ALA A 56 -8.53 4.80 -15.13
C ALA A 56 -9.20 3.51 -15.65
N LEU A 57 -8.39 2.47 -15.85
CA LEU A 57 -8.88 1.14 -16.25
C LEU A 57 -9.67 0.45 -15.13
N TYR A 58 -9.17 0.50 -13.89
CA TYR A 58 -9.87 -0.04 -12.73
C TYR A 58 -11.18 0.72 -12.45
N GLU A 59 -11.23 2.04 -12.61
CA GLU A 59 -12.47 2.82 -12.49
C GLU A 59 -13.53 2.35 -13.47
N ARG A 60 -13.14 2.14 -14.73
CA ARG A 60 -14.04 1.61 -15.75
C ARG A 60 -14.50 0.18 -15.43
N ALA A 61 -13.59 -0.68 -14.95
CA ALA A 61 -13.92 -2.02 -14.49
C ALA A 61 -14.89 -1.98 -13.29
N ALA A 62 -14.71 -1.07 -12.35
CA ALA A 62 -15.60 -0.88 -11.19
C ALA A 62 -17.02 -0.54 -11.61
N VAL A 63 -17.22 0.36 -12.58
CA VAL A 63 -18.53 0.68 -13.12
C VAL A 63 -19.21 -0.55 -13.73
N LEU A 64 -18.49 -1.32 -14.56
CA LEU A 64 -19.02 -2.52 -15.22
C LEU A 64 -19.34 -3.66 -14.25
N SER A 65 -18.56 -3.79 -13.19
CA SER A 65 -18.73 -4.81 -12.14
C SER A 65 -19.66 -4.39 -11.01
N LYS A 66 -20.30 -3.21 -11.10
CA LYS A 66 -21.14 -2.61 -10.03
C LYS A 66 -20.36 -2.54 -8.69
N GLU A 67 -19.15 -2.04 -8.76
CA GLU A 67 -18.25 -1.86 -7.61
C GLU A 67 -17.95 -3.17 -6.85
N ALA A 68 -17.79 -4.26 -7.57
CA ALA A 68 -17.43 -5.55 -6.96
C ALA A 68 -16.21 -5.39 -6.02
N PRO A 69 -16.24 -6.00 -4.81
CA PRO A 69 -15.21 -5.78 -3.79
C PRO A 69 -13.76 -5.99 -4.28
N GLU A 70 -13.51 -7.03 -5.08
CA GLU A 70 -12.16 -7.28 -5.60
C GLU A 70 -11.69 -6.16 -6.54
N VAL A 71 -12.56 -5.63 -7.39
CA VAL A 71 -12.23 -4.49 -8.28
C VAL A 71 -11.93 -3.25 -7.46
N MET A 72 -12.73 -2.98 -6.42
CA MET A 72 -12.54 -1.85 -5.53
C MET A 72 -11.25 -1.96 -4.70
N LEU A 73 -10.83 -3.18 -4.33
CA LEU A 73 -9.53 -3.41 -3.68
C LEU A 73 -8.38 -3.01 -4.61
N GLN A 74 -8.37 -3.50 -5.85
CA GLN A 74 -7.35 -3.17 -6.85
C GLN A 74 -7.34 -1.68 -7.18
N LEU A 75 -8.51 -1.06 -7.35
CA LEU A 75 -8.63 0.38 -7.55
C LEU A 75 -8.02 1.17 -6.39
N GLY A 76 -8.29 0.76 -5.16
CA GLY A 76 -7.72 1.39 -3.97
C GLY A 76 -6.20 1.27 -3.92
N GLU A 77 -5.65 0.10 -4.23
CA GLU A 77 -4.21 -0.15 -4.30
C GLU A 77 -3.53 0.71 -5.39
N ALA A 78 -4.10 0.77 -6.59
CA ALA A 78 -3.60 1.59 -7.69
C ALA A 78 -3.65 3.10 -7.36
N ARG A 79 -4.70 3.57 -6.68
CA ARG A 79 -4.80 4.96 -6.21
C ARG A 79 -3.76 5.29 -5.14
N LEU A 80 -3.43 4.35 -4.24
CA LEU A 80 -2.31 4.55 -3.30
C LEU A 80 -0.98 4.68 -4.04
N ALA A 81 -0.74 3.84 -5.03
CA ALA A 81 0.48 3.86 -5.84
C ALA A 81 0.60 5.13 -6.68
N SER A 82 -0.51 5.66 -7.20
CA SER A 82 -0.57 6.91 -7.96
C SER A 82 -0.55 8.19 -7.10
N GLY A 83 -0.57 8.05 -5.75
CA GLY A 83 -0.55 9.20 -4.85
C GLY A 83 -1.91 9.87 -4.61
N ASP A 84 -3.02 9.14 -4.79
CA ASP A 84 -4.38 9.56 -4.41
C ASP A 84 -4.88 8.79 -3.17
N PRO A 85 -4.40 9.14 -1.97
CA PRO A 85 -4.82 8.45 -0.75
C PRO A 85 -6.29 8.70 -0.40
N GLN A 86 -6.87 9.84 -0.77
CA GLN A 86 -8.27 10.13 -0.52
C GLN A 86 -9.19 9.26 -1.39
N GLY A 87 -8.86 9.10 -2.67
CA GLY A 87 -9.56 8.20 -3.57
C GLY A 87 -9.42 6.74 -3.14
N ALA A 88 -8.22 6.33 -2.73
CA ALA A 88 -7.98 5.00 -2.18
C ALA A 88 -8.84 4.73 -0.93
N ALA A 89 -8.88 5.68 0.02
CA ALA A 89 -9.70 5.55 1.22
C ALA A 89 -11.20 5.38 0.90
N ARG A 90 -11.72 6.06 -0.15
CA ARG A 90 -13.11 5.86 -0.59
C ARG A 90 -13.32 4.44 -1.11
N ALA A 91 -12.42 3.95 -1.97
CA ALA A 91 -12.52 2.60 -2.53
C ALA A 91 -12.50 1.52 -1.44
N PHE A 92 -11.55 1.58 -0.51
CA PHE A 92 -11.47 0.62 0.59
C PHE A 92 -12.67 0.69 1.54
N ARG A 93 -13.21 1.89 1.83
CA ARG A 93 -14.45 2.02 2.62
C ARG A 93 -15.63 1.37 1.91
N GLY A 94 -15.73 1.49 0.58
CA GLY A 94 -16.76 0.80 -0.21
C GLY A 94 -16.72 -0.72 0.01
N VAL A 95 -15.54 -1.32 -0.01
CA VAL A 95 -15.38 -2.76 0.31
C VAL A 95 -15.83 -3.07 1.74
N LEU A 96 -15.44 -2.23 2.71
CA LEU A 96 -15.73 -2.47 4.14
C LEU A 96 -17.22 -2.34 4.50
N VAL A 97 -18.03 -1.73 3.64
CA VAL A 97 -19.49 -1.71 3.79
C VAL A 97 -20.09 -3.11 3.71
N SER A 98 -19.64 -3.92 2.75
CA SER A 98 -20.13 -5.29 2.56
C SER A 98 -19.26 -6.34 3.29
N GLN A 99 -17.99 -6.07 3.49
CA GLN A 99 -16.98 -6.97 4.05
C GLN A 99 -16.20 -6.26 5.17
N SER A 100 -16.86 -6.00 6.29
CA SER A 100 -16.38 -5.10 7.36
C SER A 100 -15.04 -5.49 7.99
N LYS A 101 -14.60 -6.73 7.80
CA LYS A 101 -13.32 -7.27 8.30
C LYS A 101 -12.38 -7.73 7.17
N GLU A 102 -12.55 -7.25 5.94
CA GLU A 102 -11.65 -7.60 4.84
C GLU A 102 -10.23 -7.07 5.15
N PRO A 103 -9.23 -7.97 5.34
CA PRO A 103 -7.90 -7.56 5.84
C PRO A 103 -7.17 -6.62 4.87
N ARG A 104 -7.29 -6.85 3.55
CA ARG A 104 -6.67 -6.00 2.52
C ARG A 104 -7.30 -4.60 2.51
N ALA A 105 -8.64 -4.52 2.64
CA ALA A 105 -9.33 -3.24 2.71
C ALA A 105 -8.96 -2.45 3.97
N LEU A 106 -8.88 -3.11 5.13
CA LEU A 106 -8.43 -2.47 6.37
C LEU A 106 -6.98 -2.00 6.28
N LEU A 107 -6.08 -2.82 5.74
CA LEU A 107 -4.67 -2.44 5.55
C LEU A 107 -4.54 -1.29 4.56
N GLY A 108 -5.27 -1.35 3.44
CA GLY A 108 -5.30 -0.29 2.44
C GLY A 108 -5.87 1.01 2.99
N LEU A 109 -7.01 0.97 3.70
CA LEU A 109 -7.59 2.14 4.36
C LEU A 109 -6.66 2.75 5.38
N GLY A 110 -6.05 1.94 6.25
CA GLY A 110 -5.08 2.42 7.24
C GLY A 110 -3.86 3.08 6.59
N THR A 111 -3.39 2.53 5.46
CA THR A 111 -2.29 3.11 4.66
C THR A 111 -2.71 4.45 4.05
N ALA A 112 -3.90 4.52 3.47
CA ALA A 112 -4.45 5.75 2.89
C ALA A 112 -4.61 6.86 3.92
N LEU A 113 -5.13 6.53 5.11
CA LEU A 113 -5.24 7.46 6.23
C LEU A 113 -3.88 7.96 6.71
N LEU A 114 -2.88 7.07 6.74
CA LEU A 114 -1.51 7.45 7.12
C LEU A 114 -0.90 8.43 6.12
N GLN A 115 -1.05 8.17 4.82
CA GLN A 115 -0.59 9.07 3.76
C GLN A 115 -1.33 10.41 3.74
N SER A 116 -2.59 10.43 4.15
CA SER A 116 -3.41 11.65 4.30
C SER A 116 -3.11 12.43 5.58
N GLY A 117 -2.22 11.93 6.46
CA GLY A 117 -1.90 12.57 7.74
C GLY A 117 -2.92 12.34 8.86
N GLU A 118 -3.93 11.49 8.64
CA GLU A 118 -4.94 11.10 9.64
C GLU A 118 -4.39 10.03 10.59
N VAL A 119 -3.26 10.33 11.24
CA VAL A 119 -2.40 9.34 11.91
C VAL A 119 -3.08 8.55 13.04
N SER A 120 -3.96 9.17 13.82
CA SER A 120 -4.69 8.46 14.89
C SER A 120 -5.64 7.43 14.32
N ARG A 121 -6.43 7.80 13.31
CA ARG A 121 -7.34 6.88 12.61
C ARG A 121 -6.58 5.78 11.86
N ALA A 122 -5.44 6.13 11.26
CA ALA A 122 -4.55 5.17 10.61
C ALA A 122 -4.06 4.11 11.61
N SER A 123 -3.58 4.55 12.79
CA SER A 123 -3.12 3.64 13.84
C SER A 123 -4.24 2.70 14.31
N ASP A 124 -5.47 3.20 14.53
CA ASP A 124 -6.60 2.38 14.96
C ASP A 124 -7.01 1.35 13.88
N THR A 125 -7.03 1.77 12.62
CA THR A 125 -7.38 0.88 11.49
C THR A 125 -6.30 -0.17 11.26
N LEU A 126 -5.02 0.23 11.29
CA LEU A 126 -3.89 -0.69 11.13
C LEU A 126 -3.74 -1.66 12.30
N ALA A 127 -4.14 -1.27 13.51
CA ALA A 127 -4.17 -2.18 14.67
C ALA A 127 -5.16 -3.34 14.48
N GLN A 128 -6.23 -3.12 13.73
CA GLN A 128 -7.14 -4.19 13.34
C GLN A 128 -6.58 -5.03 12.18
N ALA A 129 -5.98 -4.38 11.18
CA ALA A 129 -5.50 -5.01 9.96
C ALA A 129 -4.25 -5.88 10.19
N ALA A 130 -3.24 -5.37 10.93
CA ALA A 130 -1.91 -5.97 11.00
C ALA A 130 -1.91 -7.42 11.52
N PRO A 131 -2.65 -7.79 12.60
CA PRO A 131 -2.72 -9.18 13.05
C PRO A 131 -3.41 -10.12 12.06
N MET A 132 -4.37 -9.61 11.27
CA MET A 132 -5.12 -10.40 10.28
C MET A 132 -4.28 -10.67 9.03
N VAL A 133 -3.48 -9.68 8.60
CA VAL A 133 -2.58 -9.79 7.44
C VAL A 133 -1.29 -10.54 7.81
N GLY A 134 -0.77 -10.39 9.02
CA GLY A 134 0.37 -11.13 9.55
C GLY A 134 1.72 -10.84 8.89
N THR A 135 1.88 -9.75 8.13
CA THR A 135 3.12 -9.45 7.40
C THR A 135 3.97 -8.38 8.09
N ALA A 136 5.29 -8.45 7.88
CA ALA A 136 6.22 -7.43 8.36
C ALA A 136 5.83 -6.01 7.92
N THR A 137 5.38 -5.86 6.67
CA THR A 137 4.94 -4.58 6.12
C THR A 137 3.71 -4.04 6.86
N ALA A 138 2.73 -4.88 7.18
CA ALA A 138 1.53 -4.46 7.91
C ALA A 138 1.88 -3.97 9.33
N TYR A 139 2.71 -4.72 10.05
CA TYR A 139 3.17 -4.31 11.37
C TYR A 139 4.08 -3.08 11.35
N ASN A 140 4.92 -2.93 10.32
CA ASN A 140 5.74 -1.73 10.15
C ASN A 140 4.88 -0.47 9.90
N ARG A 141 3.81 -0.58 9.10
CA ARG A 141 2.84 0.52 8.91
C ARG A 141 2.11 0.85 10.20
N LEU A 142 1.65 -0.16 10.96
CA LEU A 142 1.05 0.05 12.28
C LEU A 142 2.01 0.77 13.21
N GLY A 143 3.25 0.28 13.31
CA GLY A 143 4.26 0.87 14.19
C GLY A 143 4.55 2.32 13.84
N THR A 144 4.71 2.63 12.55
CA THR A 144 4.89 4.00 12.06
C THR A 144 3.70 4.89 12.41
N ALA A 145 2.47 4.43 12.13
CA ALA A 145 1.27 5.20 12.44
C ALA A 145 1.11 5.46 13.95
N ALA A 146 1.40 4.45 14.78
CA ALA A 146 1.33 4.57 16.24
C ALA A 146 2.38 5.56 16.78
N MET A 147 3.62 5.53 16.28
CA MET A 147 4.67 6.50 16.64
C MET A 147 4.23 7.92 16.31
N LEU A 148 3.67 8.15 15.13
CA LEU A 148 3.19 9.45 14.68
C LEU A 148 1.94 9.94 15.41
N ALA A 149 1.15 9.01 15.93
CA ALA A 149 0.03 9.31 16.82
C ALA A 149 0.44 9.53 18.29
N GLY A 150 1.76 9.51 18.60
CA GLY A 150 2.28 9.64 19.97
C GLY A 150 2.15 8.37 20.83
N ARG A 151 1.69 7.26 20.25
CA ARG A 151 1.47 5.97 20.94
C ARG A 151 2.76 5.13 20.96
N GLN A 152 3.80 5.63 21.60
CA GLN A 152 5.16 5.08 21.54
C GLN A 152 5.22 3.58 21.88
N ALA A 153 4.60 3.14 22.98
CA ALA A 153 4.64 1.74 23.40
C ALA A 153 4.04 0.81 22.33
N GLN A 154 2.90 1.18 21.76
CA GLN A 154 2.26 0.45 20.66
C GLN A 154 3.14 0.46 19.40
N GLY A 155 3.74 1.60 19.07
CA GLY A 155 4.62 1.75 17.92
C GLY A 155 5.85 0.85 18.02
N ILE A 156 6.54 0.85 19.14
CA ILE A 156 7.71 -0.01 19.39
C ILE A 156 7.33 -1.49 19.33
N ALA A 157 6.22 -1.89 19.96
CA ALA A 157 5.75 -3.28 19.93
C ALA A 157 5.46 -3.76 18.50
N ALA A 158 4.77 -2.94 17.70
CA ALA A 158 4.48 -3.26 16.30
C ALA A 158 5.74 -3.32 15.43
N LEU A 159 6.67 -2.36 15.60
CA LEU A 159 7.95 -2.37 14.87
C LEU A 159 8.84 -3.55 15.25
N ARG A 160 8.81 -3.99 16.52
CA ARG A 160 9.49 -5.20 16.95
C ARG A 160 8.92 -6.43 16.25
N GLN A 161 7.59 -6.57 16.23
CA GLN A 161 6.92 -7.65 15.51
C GLN A 161 7.25 -7.63 14.01
N ALA A 162 7.34 -6.45 13.39
CA ALA A 162 7.76 -6.31 12.00
C ALA A 162 9.21 -6.78 11.79
N HIS A 163 10.11 -6.41 12.70
CA HIS A 163 11.51 -6.83 12.65
C HIS A 163 11.66 -8.35 12.84
N ASP A 164 10.93 -8.95 13.77
CA ASP A 164 10.96 -10.40 14.02
C ASP A 164 10.51 -11.20 12.78
N LEU A 165 9.54 -10.66 12.01
CA LEU A 165 9.08 -11.25 10.76
C LEU A 165 10.04 -11.02 9.57
N ALA A 166 10.86 -9.97 9.60
CA ALA A 166 11.78 -9.62 8.52
C ALA A 166 13.09 -9.01 9.06
N PRO A 167 13.93 -9.78 9.79
CA PRO A 167 15.12 -9.25 10.48
C PRO A 167 16.19 -8.70 9.52
N GLN A 168 16.18 -9.13 8.26
CA GLN A 168 17.11 -8.64 7.23
C GLN A 168 16.65 -7.34 6.55
N ASN A 169 15.44 -6.87 6.84
CA ASN A 169 14.95 -5.63 6.27
C ASN A 169 15.52 -4.43 7.04
N LEU A 170 16.50 -3.76 6.42
CA LEU A 170 17.20 -2.64 7.04
C LEU A 170 16.29 -1.43 7.32
N ASP A 171 15.25 -1.21 6.51
CA ASP A 171 14.32 -0.09 6.71
C ASP A 171 13.44 -0.34 7.95
N ILE A 172 12.99 -1.58 8.16
CA ILE A 172 12.23 -1.97 9.36
C ILE A 172 13.12 -1.86 10.61
N THR A 173 14.35 -2.39 10.54
CA THR A 173 15.31 -2.29 11.64
C THR A 173 15.62 -0.85 11.97
N THR A 174 15.77 0.00 10.96
CA THR A 174 15.97 1.45 11.13
C THR A 174 14.77 2.12 11.81
N ASN A 175 13.55 1.82 11.37
CA ASN A 175 12.34 2.38 11.99
C ASN A 175 12.24 1.98 13.48
N LEU A 176 12.58 0.74 13.81
CA LEU A 176 12.62 0.27 15.20
C LEU A 176 13.72 0.99 16.00
N ALA A 177 14.92 1.18 15.43
CA ALA A 177 15.98 1.94 16.08
C ALA A 177 15.58 3.41 16.35
N LEU A 178 14.95 4.05 15.37
CA LEU A 178 14.44 5.42 15.54
C LEU A 178 13.35 5.50 16.61
N ALA A 179 12.45 4.50 16.68
CA ALA A 179 11.42 4.42 17.71
C ALA A 179 12.04 4.26 19.10
N HIS A 180 13.06 3.42 19.25
CA HIS A 180 13.82 3.28 20.52
C HIS A 180 14.55 4.57 20.90
N ALA A 181 15.14 5.30 19.94
CA ALA A 181 15.83 6.57 20.18
C ALA A 181 14.86 7.67 20.68
N LEU A 182 13.60 7.65 20.26
CA LEU A 182 12.56 8.55 20.77
C LEU A 182 11.97 8.10 22.11
N GLY A 183 12.08 6.82 22.42
CA GLY A 183 11.61 6.21 23.66
C GLY A 183 12.69 6.20 24.74
N SER A 184 12.52 5.30 25.70
CA SER A 184 13.41 5.17 26.86
C SER A 184 14.57 4.17 26.66
N GLN A 185 14.91 3.81 25.42
CA GLN A 185 15.86 2.74 25.09
C GLN A 185 16.97 3.22 24.12
N PRO A 186 17.71 4.29 24.46
CA PRO A 186 18.69 4.90 23.53
C PRO A 186 19.86 3.96 23.19
N ASN A 187 20.30 3.13 24.11
CA ASN A 187 21.40 2.19 23.85
C ASN A 187 20.98 1.12 22.83
N GLU A 188 19.78 0.56 22.95
CA GLU A 188 19.22 -0.40 21.99
C GLU A 188 19.06 0.23 20.59
N ALA A 189 18.69 1.51 20.52
CA ALA A 189 18.64 2.25 19.28
C ALA A 189 20.01 2.31 18.59
N VAL A 190 21.06 2.61 19.34
CA VAL A 190 22.44 2.70 18.83
C VAL A 190 22.94 1.34 18.35
N GLU A 191 22.70 0.27 19.10
CA GLU A 191 23.09 -1.08 18.72
C GLU A 191 22.42 -1.54 17.42
N ARG A 192 21.11 -1.30 17.29
CA ARG A 192 20.36 -1.64 16.07
C ARG A 192 20.85 -0.84 14.86
N MET A 193 21.10 0.46 15.03
CA MET A 193 21.65 1.26 13.93
C MET A 193 23.04 0.83 13.53
N ALA A 194 23.90 0.43 14.49
CA ALA A 194 25.20 -0.12 14.19
C ALA A 194 25.12 -1.43 13.37
N GLN A 195 24.10 -2.27 13.60
CA GLN A 195 23.85 -3.45 12.76
C GLN A 195 23.44 -3.05 11.32
N VAL A 196 22.56 -2.06 11.18
CA VAL A 196 22.09 -1.55 9.88
C VAL A 196 23.25 -1.04 9.05
N VAL A 197 24.12 -0.19 9.61
CA VAL A 197 25.21 0.46 8.83
C VAL A 197 26.39 -0.47 8.53
N ARG A 198 26.57 -1.56 9.28
CA ARG A 198 27.55 -2.62 8.96
C ARG A 198 27.10 -3.51 7.80
N SER A 199 25.83 -3.47 7.42
CA SER A 199 25.33 -4.26 6.30
C SER A 199 25.90 -3.74 4.98
N PRO A 200 26.30 -4.63 4.05
CA PRO A 200 26.72 -4.25 2.70
C PRO A 200 25.59 -3.60 1.89
N LEU A 201 24.35 -3.75 2.34
CA LEU A 201 23.15 -3.13 1.74
C LEU A 201 22.81 -1.77 2.38
N ALA A 202 23.66 -1.26 3.29
CA ALA A 202 23.43 0.05 3.90
C ALA A 202 23.52 1.16 2.84
N ARG A 203 22.63 2.13 2.97
CA ARG A 203 22.54 3.29 2.07
C ARG A 203 23.02 4.55 2.80
N PRO A 204 23.47 5.60 2.09
CA PRO A 204 23.85 6.88 2.72
C PRO A 204 22.79 7.44 3.67
N SER A 205 21.53 7.14 3.40
CA SER A 205 20.43 7.49 4.28
C SER A 205 20.49 6.82 5.65
N HIS A 206 20.99 5.59 5.75
CA HIS A 206 21.14 4.90 7.04
C HIS A 206 22.26 5.53 7.88
N LEU A 207 23.34 6.01 7.24
CA LEU A 207 24.41 6.73 7.93
C LEU A 207 23.89 8.03 8.56
N ARG A 208 23.06 8.78 7.84
CA ARG A 208 22.42 9.98 8.37
C ARG A 208 21.51 9.67 9.56
N GLN A 209 20.79 8.54 9.51
CA GLN A 209 19.94 8.10 10.62
C GLN A 209 20.76 7.62 11.83
N GLN A 210 21.91 6.99 11.61
CA GLN A 210 22.81 6.64 12.70
C GLN A 210 23.28 7.91 13.44
N LEU A 211 23.65 8.97 12.72
CA LEU A 211 24.02 10.23 13.35
C LEU A 211 22.88 10.80 14.20
N LEU A 212 21.64 10.80 13.68
CA LEU A 212 20.48 11.25 14.44
C LEU A 212 20.28 10.41 15.72
N VAL A 213 20.42 9.08 15.61
CA VAL A 213 20.28 8.16 16.75
C VAL A 213 21.38 8.41 17.77
N LEU A 214 22.65 8.52 17.36
CA LEU A 214 23.78 8.84 18.27
C LEU A 214 23.57 10.14 19.02
N THR A 215 23.10 11.19 18.34
CA THR A 215 22.83 12.48 18.97
C THR A 215 21.64 12.40 19.93
N LEU A 216 20.55 11.74 19.56
CA LEU A 216 19.39 11.53 20.43
C LEU A 216 19.77 10.72 21.67
N ALA A 217 20.66 9.73 21.52
CA ALA A 217 21.19 8.92 22.62
C ALA A 217 22.24 9.63 23.50
N GLY A 218 22.69 10.83 23.12
CA GLY A 218 23.72 11.57 23.83
C GLY A 218 25.13 11.02 23.64
N GLN A 219 25.37 10.25 22.56
CA GLN A 219 26.64 9.60 22.21
C GLN A 219 27.36 10.31 21.05
N GLU A 220 27.28 11.64 21.00
CA GLU A 220 27.83 12.46 19.90
C GLU A 220 29.35 12.26 19.71
N GLN A 221 30.09 11.94 20.78
CA GLN A 221 31.52 11.68 20.72
C GLN A 221 31.92 10.51 19.78
N ARG A 222 30.97 9.63 19.47
CA ARG A 222 31.19 8.49 18.55
C ARG A 222 31.07 8.88 17.07
N ILE A 223 30.43 10.01 16.76
CA ILE A 223 30.10 10.40 15.38
C ILE A 223 31.34 10.52 14.50
N ALA A 224 32.43 11.14 15.00
CA ALA A 224 33.63 11.34 14.21
C ALA A 224 34.32 10.02 13.83
N ALA A 225 34.29 9.03 14.72
CA ALA A 225 34.92 7.72 14.49
C ALA A 225 34.05 6.80 13.61
N GLU A 226 32.71 6.87 13.79
CA GLU A 226 31.78 5.95 13.12
C GLU A 226 31.29 6.47 11.76
N LEU A 227 31.34 7.78 11.52
CA LEU A 227 30.81 8.44 10.32
C LEU A 227 31.84 9.44 9.75
N PRO A 228 33.08 8.97 9.40
CA PRO A 228 34.16 9.84 8.93
C PRO A 228 33.85 10.52 7.59
N ASP A 229 33.04 9.86 6.73
CA ASP A 229 32.76 10.31 5.37
C ASP A 229 31.69 11.42 5.29
N LEU A 230 31.01 11.73 6.40
CA LEU A 230 30.05 12.85 6.43
C LEU A 230 30.79 14.19 6.49
N SER A 231 30.42 15.11 5.61
CA SER A 231 30.97 16.46 5.63
C SER A 231 30.63 17.17 6.95
N GLU A 232 31.51 18.09 7.38
CA GLU A 232 31.30 18.84 8.63
C GLU A 232 29.95 19.63 8.61
N SER A 233 29.63 20.23 7.46
CA SER A 233 28.37 20.95 7.28
C SER A 233 27.14 20.04 7.45
N GLU A 234 27.15 18.85 6.86
CA GLU A 234 26.07 17.87 6.97
C GLU A 234 25.96 17.33 8.42
N ARG A 235 27.09 17.07 9.04
CA ARG A 235 27.19 16.63 10.44
C ARG A 235 26.56 17.65 11.38
N MET A 236 26.94 18.92 11.26
CA MET A 236 26.41 20.00 12.10
C MET A 236 24.90 20.21 11.89
N ALA A 237 24.42 20.16 10.64
CA ALA A 237 23.00 20.27 10.33
C ALA A 237 22.18 19.13 10.96
N LEU A 238 22.66 17.87 10.88
CA LEU A 238 21.96 16.73 11.46
C LEU A 238 21.99 16.71 12.99
N ILE A 239 23.10 17.13 13.61
CA ILE A 239 23.20 17.32 15.07
C ILE A 239 22.22 18.39 15.53
N GLY A 240 22.19 19.54 14.84
CA GLY A 240 21.23 20.60 15.12
C GLY A 240 19.77 20.12 15.05
N LYS A 241 19.44 19.35 14.00
CA LYS A 241 18.13 18.73 13.85
C LYS A 241 17.81 17.78 15.02
N ALA A 242 18.71 16.90 15.40
CA ALA A 242 18.47 15.93 16.48
C ALA A 242 18.32 16.64 17.84
N ARG A 243 19.09 17.69 18.11
CA ARG A 243 18.96 18.53 19.32
C ARG A 243 17.60 19.25 19.34
N ALA A 244 17.15 19.80 18.21
CA ALA A 244 15.82 20.41 18.11
C ALA A 244 14.70 19.38 18.38
N ILE A 245 14.81 18.14 17.92
CA ILE A 245 13.86 17.06 18.21
C ILE A 245 13.84 16.75 19.73
N LYS A 246 15.00 16.77 20.38
CA LYS A 246 15.14 16.40 21.78
C LYS A 246 14.38 17.33 22.73
N VAL A 247 14.21 18.60 22.37
CA VAL A 247 13.49 19.59 23.19
C VAL A 247 11.98 19.60 22.98
N LEU A 248 11.47 18.93 21.94
CA LEU A 248 10.02 18.77 21.74
C LEU A 248 9.42 17.93 22.87
N GLN A 249 8.29 18.40 23.41
CA GLN A 249 7.61 17.69 24.50
C GLN A 249 6.66 16.61 23.99
N ASP A 250 5.95 16.90 22.90
CA ASP A 250 4.97 15.96 22.31
C ASP A 250 5.68 14.81 21.57
N PRO A 251 5.40 13.55 21.94
CA PRO A 251 5.96 12.38 21.27
C PRO A 251 5.61 12.29 19.76
N ALA A 252 4.42 12.75 19.36
CA ALA A 252 4.01 12.77 17.97
C ALA A 252 4.81 13.80 17.16
N ASP A 253 5.09 14.97 17.75
CA ASP A 253 5.93 16.00 17.12
C ASP A 253 7.37 15.52 16.96
N ARG A 254 7.91 14.82 17.96
CA ARG A 254 9.24 14.19 17.88
C ARG A 254 9.31 13.17 16.73
N ALA A 255 8.30 12.31 16.61
CA ALA A 255 8.23 11.30 15.56
C ALA A 255 8.12 11.95 14.15
N ARG A 256 7.29 12.99 14.02
CA ARG A 256 7.18 13.76 12.77
C ARG A 256 8.50 14.45 12.39
N ALA A 257 9.12 15.15 13.33
CA ALA A 257 10.38 15.86 13.09
C ALA A 257 11.53 14.91 12.71
N LEU A 258 11.53 13.68 13.24
CA LEU A 258 12.52 12.67 12.89
C LEU A 258 12.34 12.13 11.46
N GLY A 259 11.15 12.22 10.89
CA GLY A 259 10.87 11.79 9.52
C GLY A 259 10.65 10.28 9.38
N ILE A 260 10.07 9.64 10.39
CA ILE A 260 9.71 8.21 10.36
C ILE A 260 8.80 7.88 9.15
N LEU A 261 8.01 8.87 8.67
CA LEU A 261 7.09 8.71 7.51
C LEU A 261 7.72 8.90 6.13
N ALA A 262 8.81 9.66 6.01
CA ALA A 262 9.22 10.23 4.71
C ALA A 262 9.62 9.20 3.64
N ARG A 263 9.65 7.91 3.95
CA ARG A 263 10.19 6.87 3.05
C ARG A 263 9.26 5.72 2.71
N GLN A 264 8.07 5.65 3.31
CA GLN A 264 7.13 4.57 2.99
C GLN A 264 6.13 4.92 1.88
N ALA A 265 6.22 6.14 1.34
CA ALA A 265 5.33 6.66 0.30
C ALA A 265 5.95 6.60 -1.12
N ARG A 266 6.99 5.79 -1.33
CA ARG A 266 7.54 5.55 -2.68
C ARG A 266 7.74 4.07 -2.93
#